data_b72c9baa0d0c1e50a8904139d7db5fc6
#
_entry.id   b72c9baa0d0c1e50a8904139d7db5fc6
#
_cell.length_a   1.000
_cell.length_b   1.000
_cell.length_c   1.000
_cell.angle_alpha   90.00
_cell.angle_beta   90.00
_cell.angle_gamma   90.00
#
_symmetry.space_group_name_H-M   'P 1'
#
loop_
_entity.id
_entity.type
_entity.pdbx_description
1 polymer ?
#
loop_
_entity_poly.entity_id
_entity_poly.type
_entity_poly.pdbx_seq_one_letter_code
_entity_poly.pdbx_strand_id
1 'polypeptide(L)'
;EAVIEDMGIIPPLEKRDVRILNFDQLPDKDWVKFNPKDSHWKEGFRVARPILDAECLISTGCLKTHQYGGVFTMSLKLHVGVVPTTRHGYGYMRELHSSPHQRKMIAEINTPFKPDLVVLDGIEAFVDGGPMTGKRAKGNVFLVSADRIAVDAVALGVLKVLGSNEAIMGRKIFEQEQISRAVQLGLGASSPSEIDLVPGDEKSEAYCARVVEVLAQG
;
A
#
# COMPACT_ATOMS: atom_id res chain seq x y z
N GLU A 1 -16.77 12.86 -3.10
CA GLU A 1 -17.43 13.45 -1.89
C GLU A 1 -18.33 12.40 -1.24
N ALA A 2 -19.39 11.89 -1.90
CA ALA A 2 -20.36 10.95 -1.31
C ALA A 2 -19.72 9.78 -0.53
N VAL A 3 -18.65 9.16 -1.04
CA VAL A 3 -17.99 8.04 -0.36
C VAL A 3 -17.37 8.46 0.98
N ILE A 4 -16.78 9.65 1.06
CA ILE A 4 -16.16 10.17 2.29
C ILE A 4 -17.24 10.53 3.31
N GLU A 5 -18.36 11.07 2.83
CA GLU A 5 -19.55 11.36 3.64
C GLU A 5 -20.16 10.08 4.22
N ASP A 6 -20.40 9.06 3.38
CA ASP A 6 -20.95 7.77 3.78
C ASP A 6 -20.05 7.03 4.81
N MET A 7 -18.74 7.24 4.75
CA MET A 7 -17.79 6.67 5.72
C MET A 7 -17.79 7.38 7.08
N GLY A 8 -18.51 8.51 7.23
CA GLY A 8 -18.55 9.28 8.47
C GLY A 8 -17.21 9.91 8.89
N ILE A 9 -16.29 10.10 7.94
CA ILE A 9 -14.95 10.64 8.21
C ILE A 9 -14.97 12.16 8.38
N ILE A 10 -15.89 12.85 7.70
CA ILE A 10 -15.93 14.31 7.67
C ILE A 10 -16.10 14.93 9.06
N PRO A 11 -17.11 14.57 9.88
CA PRO A 11 -17.34 15.26 11.15
C PRO A 11 -16.16 15.20 12.14
N PRO A 12 -15.45 14.06 12.33
CA PRO A 12 -14.28 14.02 13.20
C PRO A 12 -13.08 14.82 12.69
N LEU A 13 -12.95 15.00 11.37
CA LEU A 13 -11.87 15.80 10.77
C LEU A 13 -12.16 17.30 10.90
N GLU A 14 -13.37 17.72 10.56
CA GLU A 14 -13.81 19.13 10.73
C GLU A 14 -13.69 19.59 12.19
N LYS A 15 -14.10 18.77 13.14
CA LYS A 15 -13.96 19.06 14.58
C LYS A 15 -12.51 19.33 15.01
N ARG A 16 -11.52 18.88 14.22
CA ARG A 16 -10.09 19.04 14.47
C ARG A 16 -9.41 20.01 13.51
N ASP A 17 -10.19 20.77 12.74
CA ASP A 17 -9.69 21.70 11.71
C ASP A 17 -8.77 21.01 10.68
N VAL A 18 -9.08 19.76 10.32
CA VAL A 18 -8.33 19.00 9.32
C VAL A 18 -8.96 19.22 7.96
N ARG A 19 -8.19 19.79 7.03
CA ARG A 19 -8.64 20.01 5.66
C ARG A 19 -8.64 18.70 4.86
N ILE A 20 -9.76 18.40 4.21
CA ILE A 20 -9.87 17.28 3.25
C ILE A 20 -9.46 17.79 1.86
N LEU A 21 -8.54 17.09 1.21
CA LEU A 21 -8.08 17.38 -0.14
C LEU A 21 -8.42 16.21 -1.06
N ASN A 22 -9.40 16.39 -1.94
CA ASN A 22 -9.71 15.42 -2.98
C ASN A 22 -8.79 15.65 -4.20
N PHE A 23 -7.91 14.71 -4.49
CA PHE A 23 -6.95 14.83 -5.60
C PHE A 23 -7.60 14.87 -6.97
N ASP A 24 -8.78 14.27 -7.18
CA ASP A 24 -9.51 14.39 -8.46
C ASP A 24 -9.89 15.83 -8.82
N GLN A 25 -9.95 16.72 -7.82
CA GLN A 25 -10.26 18.13 -7.99
C GLN A 25 -9.03 19.02 -8.22
N LEU A 26 -7.81 18.45 -8.17
CA LEU A 26 -6.58 19.19 -8.38
C LEU A 26 -6.47 19.71 -9.81
N PRO A 27 -6.04 20.97 -10.02
CA PRO A 27 -5.76 21.51 -11.34
C PRO A 27 -4.52 20.82 -11.96
N ASP A 28 -4.40 20.89 -13.28
CA ASP A 28 -3.33 20.21 -14.03
C ASP A 28 -1.91 20.58 -13.57
N LYS A 29 -1.69 21.81 -13.14
CA LYS A 29 -0.40 22.30 -12.62
C LYS A 29 0.07 21.59 -11.35
N ASP A 30 -0.86 20.98 -10.61
CA ASP A 30 -0.58 20.28 -9.34
C ASP A 30 -0.36 18.77 -9.54
N TRP A 31 -0.14 18.35 -10.78
CA TRP A 31 0.25 16.99 -11.14
C TRP A 31 1.65 16.97 -11.75
N VAL A 32 2.62 16.47 -11.01
CA VAL A 32 4.03 16.40 -11.42
C VAL A 32 4.29 15.10 -12.18
N LYS A 33 4.86 15.21 -13.39
CA LYS A 33 5.18 14.04 -14.24
C LYS A 33 6.53 13.45 -13.86
N PHE A 34 6.57 12.12 -13.75
CA PHE A 34 7.77 11.31 -13.61
C PHE A 34 7.85 10.29 -14.75
N ASN A 35 9.04 10.11 -15.28
CA ASN A 35 9.29 9.15 -16.35
C ASN A 35 10.66 8.46 -16.14
N PRO A 36 10.77 7.56 -15.16
CA PRO A 36 12.01 6.80 -14.91
C PRO A 36 12.35 5.91 -16.11
N LYS A 37 13.65 5.78 -16.43
CA LYS A 37 14.12 5.02 -17.61
C LYS A 37 13.68 3.56 -17.61
N ASP A 38 13.65 2.92 -16.44
CA ASP A 38 13.31 1.51 -16.30
C ASP A 38 11.88 1.29 -15.81
N SER A 39 10.99 2.25 -16.09
CA SER A 39 9.58 2.17 -15.71
C SER A 39 8.80 1.29 -16.68
N HIS A 40 7.80 0.59 -16.13
CA HIS A 40 6.82 -0.17 -16.91
C HIS A 40 5.63 0.69 -17.37
N TRP A 41 5.57 1.96 -16.97
CA TRP A 41 4.62 2.94 -17.45
C TRP A 41 5.04 3.44 -18.84
N LYS A 42 4.16 3.38 -19.84
CA LYS A 42 4.49 3.74 -21.23
C LYS A 42 4.94 5.18 -21.41
N GLU A 43 4.27 6.09 -20.70
CA GLU A 43 4.58 7.53 -20.76
C GLU A 43 4.99 8.09 -19.39
N GLY A 44 5.40 7.22 -18.47
CA GLY A 44 5.60 7.58 -17.08
C GLY A 44 4.26 7.77 -16.34
N PHE A 45 4.33 8.33 -15.15
CA PHE A 45 3.16 8.57 -14.30
C PHE A 45 3.18 9.98 -13.73
N ARG A 46 2.08 10.40 -13.12
CA ARG A 46 1.98 11.69 -12.44
C ARG A 46 1.66 11.46 -10.98
N VAL A 47 2.19 12.32 -10.12
CA VAL A 47 1.94 12.32 -8.68
C VAL A 47 1.35 13.67 -8.29
N ALA A 48 0.36 13.65 -7.41
CA ALA A 48 -0.25 14.84 -6.84
C ALA A 48 0.81 15.67 -6.08
N ARG A 49 0.98 16.94 -6.45
CA ARG A 49 1.95 17.86 -5.84
C ARG A 49 1.86 17.94 -4.32
N PRO A 50 0.67 17.96 -3.67
CA PRO A 50 0.59 17.99 -2.21
C PRO A 50 1.31 16.83 -1.50
N ILE A 51 1.46 15.67 -2.17
CA ILE A 51 2.23 14.54 -1.63
C ILE A 51 3.74 14.83 -1.65
N LEU A 52 4.20 15.55 -2.68
CA LEU A 52 5.62 15.89 -2.86
C LEU A 52 6.06 17.05 -1.97
N ASP A 53 5.13 17.96 -1.68
CA ASP A 53 5.40 19.20 -0.93
C ASP A 53 5.12 19.03 0.57
N ALA A 54 4.60 17.87 1.01
CA ALA A 54 4.30 17.61 2.41
C ALA A 54 5.58 17.56 3.25
N GLU A 55 5.63 18.33 4.35
CA GLU A 55 6.73 18.31 5.32
C GLU A 55 6.76 17.01 6.13
N CYS A 56 5.59 16.40 6.33
CA CYS A 56 5.41 15.10 6.98
C CYS A 56 4.29 14.34 6.28
N LEU A 57 4.59 13.14 5.81
CA LEU A 57 3.65 12.28 5.09
C LEU A 57 3.33 11.04 5.91
N ILE A 58 2.10 10.95 6.42
CA ILE A 58 1.60 9.77 7.10
C ILE A 58 0.64 9.03 6.16
N SER A 59 0.96 7.78 5.85
CA SER A 59 0.13 6.92 5.02
C SER A 59 -0.69 5.97 5.88
N THR A 60 -2.03 5.98 5.70
CA THR A 60 -2.92 5.05 6.40
C THR A 60 -3.66 4.16 5.43
N GLY A 61 -3.69 2.87 5.71
CA GLY A 61 -4.33 1.89 4.83
C GLY A 61 -4.87 0.70 5.58
N CYS A 62 -5.48 -0.24 4.84
CA CYS A 62 -6.03 -1.48 5.38
C CYS A 62 -5.28 -2.68 4.83
N LEU A 63 -5.15 -3.70 5.67
CA LEU A 63 -4.61 -5.00 5.33
C LEU A 63 -5.61 -5.80 4.50
N LYS A 64 -5.31 -6.07 3.22
CA LYS A 64 -6.24 -6.81 2.37
C LYS A 64 -5.62 -7.40 1.12
N THR A 65 -6.20 -8.54 0.68
CA THR A 65 -6.01 -9.07 -0.67
C THR A 65 -6.70 -8.20 -1.72
N HIS A 66 -6.39 -8.43 -3.01
CA HIS A 66 -6.93 -7.67 -4.13
C HIS A 66 -7.09 -8.53 -5.37
N GLN A 67 -8.33 -8.82 -5.76
CA GLN A 67 -8.65 -9.74 -6.85
C GLN A 67 -8.34 -9.22 -8.28
N TYR A 68 -8.29 -7.92 -8.49
CA TYR A 68 -8.08 -7.30 -9.81
C TYR A 68 -6.59 -7.21 -10.22
N GLY A 69 -5.85 -8.32 -10.09
CA GLY A 69 -4.45 -8.41 -10.50
C GLY A 69 -3.43 -7.80 -9.53
N GLY A 70 -3.86 -7.01 -8.54
CA GLY A 70 -2.99 -6.38 -7.56
C GLY A 70 -2.43 -7.31 -6.49
N VAL A 71 -3.02 -8.49 -6.31
CA VAL A 71 -2.72 -9.52 -5.30
C VAL A 71 -3.04 -9.04 -3.88
N PHE A 72 -2.48 -7.92 -3.44
CA PHE A 72 -2.74 -7.31 -2.14
C PHE A 72 -2.75 -5.77 -2.22
N THR A 73 -3.38 -5.14 -1.24
CA THR A 73 -3.37 -3.70 -1.04
C THR A 73 -2.94 -3.42 0.39
N MET A 74 -1.85 -2.68 0.51
CA MET A 74 -1.23 -2.23 1.76
C MET A 74 -0.55 -0.89 1.48
N SER A 75 0.62 -0.59 2.06
CA SER A 75 1.32 0.68 1.92
C SER A 75 1.67 1.03 0.46
N LEU A 76 2.38 0.14 -0.24
CA LEU A 76 2.82 0.43 -1.62
C LEU A 76 1.63 0.69 -2.56
N LYS A 77 0.59 -0.15 -2.51
CA LYS A 77 -0.57 -0.03 -3.39
C LYS A 77 -1.54 1.08 -2.95
N LEU A 78 -1.53 1.50 -1.69
CA LEU A 78 -2.28 2.67 -1.23
C LEU A 78 -1.96 3.89 -2.10
N HIS A 79 -0.70 4.06 -2.47
CA HIS A 79 -0.21 5.19 -3.25
C HIS A 79 -0.64 5.19 -4.73
N VAL A 80 -1.36 4.18 -5.21
CA VAL A 80 -2.09 4.29 -6.49
C VAL A 80 -3.06 5.47 -6.46
N GLY A 81 -3.61 5.80 -5.29
CA GLY A 81 -4.50 6.96 -5.10
C GLY A 81 -3.85 8.33 -5.30
N VAL A 82 -2.51 8.42 -5.35
CA VAL A 82 -1.81 9.69 -5.65
C VAL A 82 -1.57 9.91 -7.14
N VAL A 83 -1.95 8.94 -8.00
CA VAL A 83 -1.87 9.01 -9.46
C VAL A 83 -3.25 9.35 -10.02
N PRO A 84 -3.38 10.28 -10.99
CA PRO A 84 -4.68 10.65 -11.50
C PRO A 84 -5.33 9.50 -12.29
N THR A 85 -6.65 9.43 -12.26
CA THR A 85 -7.40 8.47 -13.09
C THR A 85 -7.14 8.74 -14.58
N THR A 86 -7.27 10.01 -15.00
CA THR A 86 -7.05 10.47 -16.36
C THR A 86 -6.51 11.90 -16.34
N ARG A 87 -5.53 12.22 -17.20
CA ARG A 87 -5.06 13.60 -17.42
C ARG A 87 -4.58 13.77 -18.86
N HIS A 88 -4.91 14.91 -19.49
CA HIS A 88 -4.54 15.23 -20.88
C HIS A 88 -4.92 14.13 -21.87
N GLY A 89 -6.09 13.49 -21.70
CA GLY A 89 -6.55 12.39 -22.52
C GLY A 89 -5.89 11.03 -22.24
N TYR A 90 -4.89 10.98 -21.35
CA TYR A 90 -4.22 9.73 -20.98
C TYR A 90 -4.86 9.07 -19.76
N GLY A 91 -5.21 7.79 -19.91
CA GLY A 91 -5.88 7.00 -18.86
C GLY A 91 -4.88 6.20 -18.02
N TYR A 92 -4.33 6.80 -16.95
CA TYR A 92 -3.35 6.15 -16.09
C TYR A 92 -3.91 4.90 -15.40
N MET A 93 -5.12 4.98 -14.84
CA MET A 93 -5.73 3.82 -14.18
C MET A 93 -6.11 2.72 -15.16
N ARG A 94 -6.50 3.09 -16.40
CA ARG A 94 -6.75 2.10 -17.45
C ARG A 94 -5.47 1.37 -17.82
N GLU A 95 -4.35 2.09 -18.00
CA GLU A 95 -3.06 1.47 -18.28
C GLU A 95 -2.64 0.54 -17.12
N LEU A 96 -2.67 1.01 -15.88
CA LEU A 96 -2.31 0.22 -14.71
C LEU A 96 -3.09 -1.09 -14.64
N HIS A 97 -4.43 -1.03 -14.75
CA HIS A 97 -5.28 -2.21 -14.58
C HIS A 97 -5.25 -3.17 -15.79
N SER A 98 -4.82 -2.73 -16.97
CA SER A 98 -4.68 -3.59 -18.16
C SER A 98 -3.26 -4.12 -18.37
N SER A 99 -2.29 -3.66 -17.58
CA SER A 99 -0.88 -4.03 -17.75
C SER A 99 -0.57 -5.40 -17.12
N PRO A 100 0.18 -6.27 -17.82
CA PRO A 100 0.74 -7.47 -17.20
C PRO A 100 1.78 -7.14 -16.11
N HIS A 101 2.30 -5.91 -16.11
CA HIS A 101 3.29 -5.40 -15.15
C HIS A 101 2.66 -4.58 -14.00
N GLN A 102 1.35 -4.68 -13.79
CA GLN A 102 0.61 -3.88 -12.81
C GLN A 102 1.31 -3.80 -11.45
N ARG A 103 1.77 -4.93 -10.91
CA ARG A 103 2.41 -4.98 -9.58
C ARG A 103 3.76 -4.26 -9.53
N LYS A 104 4.51 -4.29 -10.62
CA LYS A 104 5.76 -3.52 -10.75
C LYS A 104 5.48 -2.02 -10.88
N MET A 105 4.47 -1.65 -11.67
CA MET A 105 4.02 -0.27 -11.83
C MET A 105 3.55 0.34 -10.51
N ILE A 106 2.88 -0.46 -9.64
CA ILE A 106 2.50 -0.05 -8.28
C ILE A 106 3.74 0.30 -7.44
N ALA A 107 4.79 -0.51 -7.48
CA ALA A 107 6.03 -0.21 -6.77
C ALA A 107 6.68 1.08 -7.30
N GLU A 108 6.68 1.28 -8.61
CA GLU A 108 7.32 2.42 -9.28
C GLU A 108 6.70 3.78 -8.93
N ILE A 109 5.38 3.84 -8.68
CA ILE A 109 4.69 5.05 -8.20
C ILE A 109 5.35 5.60 -6.93
N ASN A 110 5.94 4.74 -6.14
CA ASN A 110 6.51 5.08 -4.84
C ASN A 110 7.92 5.70 -4.90
N THR A 111 8.51 5.85 -6.09
CA THR A 111 9.89 6.36 -6.22
C THR A 111 10.04 7.86 -5.92
N PRO A 112 9.06 8.76 -6.22
CA PRO A 112 9.27 10.19 -6.05
C PRO A 112 9.11 10.72 -4.61
N PHE A 113 8.60 9.92 -3.69
CA PHE A 113 8.35 10.35 -2.31
C PHE A 113 8.55 9.20 -1.32
N LYS A 114 8.67 9.55 -0.05
CA LYS A 114 8.78 8.59 1.05
C LYS A 114 7.82 8.99 2.17
N PRO A 115 6.91 8.12 2.62
CA PRO A 115 6.18 8.37 3.86
C PRO A 115 7.13 8.40 5.06
N ASP A 116 6.88 9.31 5.99
CA ASP A 116 7.58 9.34 7.30
C ASP A 116 7.03 8.25 8.22
N LEU A 117 5.73 7.94 8.06
CA LEU A 117 5.07 6.89 8.83
C LEU A 117 4.02 6.20 7.98
N VAL A 118 3.93 4.88 8.13
CA VAL A 118 2.85 4.07 7.59
C VAL A 118 2.11 3.40 8.73
N VAL A 119 0.79 3.48 8.71
CA VAL A 119 -0.10 2.78 9.64
C VAL A 119 -1.06 1.92 8.84
N LEU A 120 -1.07 0.61 9.08
CA LEU A 120 -1.99 -0.33 8.46
C LEU A 120 -2.97 -0.87 9.50
N ASP A 121 -4.25 -0.70 9.23
CA ASP A 121 -5.34 -1.34 9.96
C ASP A 121 -5.50 -2.78 9.49
N GLY A 122 -5.32 -3.72 10.40
CA GLY A 122 -5.53 -5.15 10.24
C GLY A 122 -6.46 -5.72 11.30
N ILE A 123 -7.35 -4.91 11.90
CA ILE A 123 -8.38 -5.43 12.82
C ILE A 123 -9.22 -6.48 12.11
N GLU A 124 -9.72 -6.17 10.91
CA GLU A 124 -10.27 -7.13 9.96
C GLU A 124 -9.51 -7.02 8.63
N ALA A 125 -9.18 -8.16 8.04
CA ALA A 125 -8.49 -8.23 6.76
C ALA A 125 -9.29 -9.03 5.74
N PHE A 126 -9.28 -8.63 4.46
CA PHE A 126 -9.64 -9.56 3.40
C PHE A 126 -8.49 -10.55 3.19
N VAL A 127 -8.78 -11.82 3.40
CA VAL A 127 -7.82 -12.92 3.17
C VAL A 127 -8.00 -13.57 1.80
N ASP A 128 -9.13 -13.26 1.13
CA ASP A 128 -9.40 -13.64 -0.25
C ASP A 128 -10.39 -12.65 -0.88
N GLY A 129 -10.30 -12.42 -2.19
CA GLY A 129 -11.08 -11.40 -2.88
C GLY A 129 -10.55 -9.98 -2.62
N GLY A 130 -11.42 -9.06 -2.17
CA GLY A 130 -11.11 -7.63 -2.01
C GLY A 130 -11.02 -6.87 -3.34
N PRO A 131 -11.02 -5.55 -3.35
CA PRO A 131 -10.99 -4.66 -2.18
C PRO A 131 -12.35 -4.37 -1.55
N MET A 132 -13.47 -4.69 -2.22
CA MET A 132 -14.83 -4.31 -1.78
C MET A 132 -15.57 -5.49 -1.16
N THR A 133 -15.42 -6.68 -1.71
CA THR A 133 -16.08 -7.92 -1.28
C THR A 133 -15.08 -9.07 -1.24
N GLY A 134 -15.26 -10.02 -0.33
CA GLY A 134 -14.38 -11.17 -0.19
C GLY A 134 -14.49 -11.85 1.17
N LYS A 135 -13.66 -12.86 1.39
CA LYS A 135 -13.55 -13.55 2.67
C LYS A 135 -12.73 -12.70 3.64
N ARG A 136 -13.29 -12.43 4.82
CA ARG A 136 -12.62 -11.68 5.89
C ARG A 136 -12.15 -12.60 7.01
N ALA A 137 -11.06 -12.18 7.66
CA ALA A 137 -10.57 -12.76 8.91
C ALA A 137 -10.23 -11.64 9.90
N LYS A 138 -10.32 -11.94 11.19
CA LYS A 138 -9.91 -11.02 12.26
C LYS A 138 -8.40 -11.12 12.45
N GLY A 139 -7.68 -10.07 12.10
CA GLY A 139 -6.25 -9.95 12.35
C GLY A 139 -5.97 -9.39 13.73
N ASN A 140 -6.85 -8.49 14.23
CA ASN A 140 -6.72 -7.79 15.51
C ASN A 140 -5.35 -7.11 15.68
N VAL A 141 -4.82 -6.54 14.62
CA VAL A 141 -3.50 -5.88 14.61
C VAL A 141 -3.57 -4.48 14.02
N PHE A 142 -2.71 -3.61 14.50
CA PHE A 142 -2.22 -2.43 13.79
C PHE A 142 -0.74 -2.61 13.53
N LEU A 143 -0.30 -2.31 12.29
CA LEU A 143 1.10 -2.35 11.90
C LEU A 143 1.57 -0.93 11.65
N VAL A 144 2.73 -0.57 12.21
CA VAL A 144 3.30 0.77 12.09
C VAL A 144 4.77 0.65 11.72
N SER A 145 5.22 1.41 10.73
CA SER A 145 6.63 1.46 10.33
C SER A 145 6.96 2.77 9.62
N ALA A 146 8.22 3.20 9.67
CA ALA A 146 8.78 4.22 8.78
C ALA A 146 9.27 3.63 7.43
N ASP A 147 9.21 2.30 7.27
CA ASP A 147 9.59 1.59 6.06
C ASP A 147 8.38 0.92 5.42
N ARG A 148 8.06 1.34 4.19
CA ARG A 148 6.89 0.86 3.44
C ARG A 148 7.01 -0.58 2.96
N ILE A 149 8.25 -1.08 2.75
CA ILE A 149 8.48 -2.49 2.39
C ILE A 149 8.38 -3.36 3.63
N ALA A 150 9.01 -2.95 4.73
CA ALA A 150 8.95 -3.69 5.98
C ALA A 150 7.50 -3.89 6.45
N VAL A 151 6.68 -2.83 6.44
CA VAL A 151 5.29 -2.93 6.86
C VAL A 151 4.47 -3.82 5.92
N ASP A 152 4.68 -3.75 4.60
CA ASP A 152 3.98 -4.60 3.63
C ASP A 152 4.43 -6.07 3.74
N ALA A 153 5.72 -6.33 4.01
CA ALA A 153 6.24 -7.68 4.23
C ALA A 153 5.64 -8.31 5.51
N VAL A 154 5.61 -7.56 6.61
CA VAL A 154 4.96 -8.00 7.86
C VAL A 154 3.46 -8.23 7.65
N ALA A 155 2.80 -7.34 6.93
CA ALA A 155 1.39 -7.45 6.58
C ALA A 155 1.09 -8.71 5.74
N LEU A 156 1.95 -9.07 4.81
CA LEU A 156 1.88 -10.35 4.07
C LEU A 156 2.07 -11.54 5.02
N GLY A 157 3.00 -11.44 5.98
CA GLY A 157 3.16 -12.43 7.05
C GLY A 157 1.89 -12.64 7.86
N VAL A 158 1.21 -11.55 8.24
CA VAL A 158 -0.11 -11.60 8.89
C VAL A 158 -1.15 -12.30 8.02
N LEU A 159 -1.24 -11.97 6.73
CA LEU A 159 -2.16 -12.66 5.81
C LEU A 159 -1.89 -14.16 5.71
N LYS A 160 -0.61 -14.57 5.67
CA LYS A 160 -0.22 -15.99 5.69
C LYS A 160 -0.64 -16.68 6.99
N VAL A 161 -0.43 -16.04 8.15
CA VAL A 161 -0.84 -16.56 9.47
C VAL A 161 -2.37 -16.73 9.54
N LEU A 162 -3.14 -15.83 8.91
CA LEU A 162 -4.60 -15.89 8.87
C LEU A 162 -5.14 -16.93 7.87
N GLY A 163 -4.30 -17.48 6.99
CA GLY A 163 -4.71 -18.37 5.92
C GLY A 163 -5.36 -17.61 4.76
N SER A 164 -4.54 -17.13 3.85
CA SER A 164 -4.95 -16.34 2.70
C SER A 164 -5.14 -17.19 1.44
N ASN A 165 -5.35 -16.53 0.28
CA ASN A 165 -5.47 -17.22 -1.00
C ASN A 165 -4.12 -17.69 -1.55
N GLU A 166 -4.16 -18.52 -2.60
CA GLU A 166 -2.98 -19.12 -3.22
C GLU A 166 -1.94 -18.10 -3.70
N ALA A 167 -2.38 -16.95 -4.19
CA ALA A 167 -1.47 -15.89 -4.66
C ALA A 167 -0.58 -15.34 -3.53
N ILE A 168 -1.06 -15.37 -2.29
CA ILE A 168 -0.31 -15.01 -1.09
C ILE A 168 0.43 -16.22 -0.51
N MET A 169 -0.28 -17.35 -0.36
CA MET A 169 0.26 -18.54 0.32
C MET A 169 1.36 -19.22 -0.49
N GLY A 170 1.18 -19.35 -1.81
CA GLY A 170 2.08 -20.09 -2.71
C GLY A 170 3.36 -19.37 -3.10
N ARG A 171 3.61 -18.16 -2.60
CA ARG A 171 4.79 -17.36 -2.95
C ARG A 171 5.49 -16.84 -1.70
N LYS A 172 6.81 -16.79 -1.72
CA LYS A 172 7.60 -16.13 -0.68
C LYS A 172 7.33 -14.63 -0.65
N ILE A 173 7.42 -14.01 0.53
CA ILE A 173 7.04 -12.61 0.73
C ILE A 173 7.87 -11.67 -0.15
N PHE A 174 9.20 -11.83 -0.15
CA PHE A 174 10.10 -11.00 -0.95
C PHE A 174 10.14 -11.38 -2.44
N GLU A 175 9.52 -12.49 -2.85
CA GLU A 175 9.28 -12.86 -4.25
C GLU A 175 7.96 -12.32 -4.80
N GLN A 176 7.08 -11.74 -3.99
CA GLN A 176 5.90 -11.02 -4.48
C GLN A 176 6.36 -9.87 -5.39
N GLU A 177 5.86 -9.82 -6.63
CA GLU A 177 6.39 -8.88 -7.63
C GLU A 177 6.38 -7.41 -7.19
N GLN A 178 5.39 -7.00 -6.40
CA GLN A 178 5.29 -5.65 -5.87
C GLN A 178 6.42 -5.38 -4.87
N ILE A 179 6.69 -6.32 -3.96
CA ILE A 179 7.79 -6.23 -2.98
C ILE A 179 9.13 -6.30 -3.70
N SER A 180 9.34 -7.33 -4.54
CA SER A 180 10.59 -7.54 -5.28
C SER A 180 10.96 -6.29 -6.12
N ARG A 181 9.98 -5.68 -6.80
CA ARG A 181 10.24 -4.46 -7.56
C ARG A 181 10.56 -3.27 -6.66
N ALA A 182 9.89 -3.12 -5.52
CA ALA A 182 10.18 -2.07 -4.56
C ALA A 182 11.60 -2.20 -3.99
N VAL A 183 12.05 -3.42 -3.70
CA VAL A 183 13.44 -3.73 -3.31
C VAL A 183 14.43 -3.31 -4.39
N GLN A 184 14.21 -3.69 -5.66
CA GLN A 184 15.05 -3.28 -6.79
C GLN A 184 15.17 -1.77 -6.93
N LEU A 185 14.14 -1.03 -6.55
CA LEU A 185 14.09 0.43 -6.58
C LEU A 185 14.68 1.09 -5.32
N GLY A 186 15.14 0.30 -4.33
CA GLY A 186 15.73 0.82 -3.09
C GLY A 186 14.73 1.53 -2.18
N LEU A 187 13.48 1.08 -2.15
CA LEU A 187 12.41 1.80 -1.43
C LEU A 187 12.30 1.44 0.07
N GLY A 188 13.13 0.57 0.59
CA GLY A 188 13.13 0.14 1.98
C GLY A 188 13.85 -1.21 2.17
N ALA A 189 13.49 -1.96 3.19
CA ALA A 189 14.09 -3.25 3.55
C ALA A 189 14.14 -4.21 2.36
N SER A 190 15.28 -4.88 2.19
CA SER A 190 15.57 -5.76 1.05
C SER A 190 15.41 -7.26 1.38
N SER A 191 15.31 -7.58 2.67
CA SER A 191 15.22 -8.97 3.15
C SER A 191 14.54 -9.05 4.53
N PRO A 192 14.07 -10.24 4.94
CA PRO A 192 13.52 -10.45 6.29
C PRO A 192 14.47 -10.06 7.42
N SER A 193 15.78 -10.24 7.21
CA SER A 193 16.81 -9.96 8.24
C SER A 193 17.00 -8.48 8.54
N GLU A 194 16.46 -7.59 7.71
CA GLU A 194 16.47 -6.14 7.92
C GLU A 194 15.21 -5.63 8.65
N ILE A 195 14.29 -6.54 9.01
CA ILE A 195 13.03 -6.20 9.66
C ILE A 195 13.06 -6.68 11.11
N ASP A 196 13.00 -5.73 12.03
CA ASP A 196 12.78 -5.99 13.45
C ASP A 196 11.31 -5.77 13.79
N LEU A 197 10.60 -6.85 14.14
CA LEU A 197 9.19 -6.81 14.51
C LEU A 197 9.05 -6.69 16.01
N VAL A 198 8.74 -5.47 16.47
CA VAL A 198 8.58 -5.16 17.90
C VAL A 198 7.11 -5.29 18.30
N PRO A 199 6.77 -6.15 19.27
CA PRO A 199 5.42 -6.23 19.82
C PRO A 199 5.02 -4.93 20.52
N GLY A 200 3.78 -4.48 20.33
CA GLY A 200 3.27 -3.27 20.98
C GLY A 200 2.92 -3.47 22.46
N ASP A 201 2.66 -4.73 22.85
CA ASP A 201 2.34 -5.14 24.22
C ASP A 201 2.65 -6.63 24.42
N GLU A 202 2.61 -7.10 25.68
CA GLU A 202 2.85 -8.52 26.02
C GLU A 202 1.89 -9.49 25.32
N LYS A 203 0.66 -9.07 25.02
CA LYS A 203 -0.34 -9.92 24.34
C LYS A 203 -0.02 -10.15 22.88
N SER A 204 0.72 -9.22 22.25
CA SER A 204 1.11 -9.32 20.84
C SER A 204 2.40 -10.15 20.64
N GLU A 205 3.16 -10.48 21.68
CA GLU A 205 4.44 -11.23 21.57
C GLU A 205 4.27 -12.56 20.82
N ALA A 206 3.33 -13.40 21.25
CA ALA A 206 3.10 -14.71 20.62
C ALA A 206 2.62 -14.59 19.17
N TYR A 207 1.87 -13.54 18.86
CA TYR A 207 1.45 -13.28 17.48
C TYR A 207 2.63 -12.80 16.63
N CYS A 208 3.44 -11.89 17.13
CA CYS A 208 4.65 -11.41 16.47
C CYS A 208 5.62 -12.57 16.19
N ALA A 209 5.84 -13.48 17.16
CA ALA A 209 6.70 -14.65 16.97
C ALA A 209 6.23 -15.50 15.76
N ARG A 210 4.93 -15.76 15.63
CA ARG A 210 4.37 -16.48 14.47
C ARG A 210 4.58 -15.76 13.15
N VAL A 211 4.46 -14.44 13.14
CA VAL A 211 4.71 -13.62 11.93
C VAL A 211 6.19 -13.65 11.57
N VAL A 212 7.09 -13.57 12.56
CA VAL A 212 8.55 -13.68 12.34
C VAL A 212 8.93 -15.02 11.73
N GLU A 213 8.35 -16.13 12.22
CA GLU A 213 8.57 -17.47 11.64
C GLU A 213 8.18 -17.52 10.16
N VAL A 214 7.04 -16.91 9.81
CA VAL A 214 6.56 -16.84 8.42
C VAL A 214 7.46 -15.94 7.56
N LEU A 215 7.90 -14.81 8.10
CA LEU A 215 8.86 -13.91 7.43
C LEU A 215 10.20 -14.62 7.15
N ALA A 216 10.72 -15.38 8.11
CA ALA A 216 11.99 -16.11 7.97
C ALA A 216 11.96 -17.20 6.91
N GLN A 217 10.77 -17.71 6.56
CA GLN A 217 10.60 -18.67 5.47
C GLN A 217 10.65 -18.01 4.07
N GLY A 218 10.71 -16.69 4.03
CA GLY A 218 10.82 -15.84 2.83
C GLY A 218 9.50 -15.40 2.28
#